data_fe9a5c01546814bead1ae612bc4e5d11
#
_entry.id   fe9a5c01546814bead1ae612bc4e5d11
#
_cell.length_a   1.000
_cell.length_b   1.000
_cell.length_c   1.000
_cell.angle_alpha   90.00
_cell.angle_beta   90.00
_cell.angle_gamma   90.00
#
_symmetry.space_group_name_H-M   'P 1'
#
loop_
_entity.id
_entity.type
_entity.pdbx_description
1 polymer ?
#
loop_
_entity_poly.entity_id
_entity_poly.type
_entity_poly.pdbx_seq_one_letter_code
_entity_poly.pdbx_strand_id
1 'polypeptide(L)'
;HYQLLTAVKCGAHSVSGKGTCDGGLIIDLSPLQGVSVNPTNRRIFVTGGSLLSKLDEATLPHSLGTTAGTVSHTGVGGLTLGGGFGRLGRRFGLTLDNLKSVEIVTADGQLRYADAEENSELFWGVRGGGGNFGIVTMFEFQLHPMNPKVVGGRITYSFSQVKDLLRFYGENSVSAPVELYYDPVIFAPPMGFDKMVYFDVCYSGPLDQAEKVLKPLYTAGKVLKDELETIDYVALQKSGDDDDPRGASQYLKGGFTIDITSGLIDALVDNLKPHPTRGSMAFFQQSGGAINEVPADATAFPHRYANSNLITGSFWPYGVDTAPHIEWSRRYWRKVDKFTEGFY
;
A
#
# COMPACT_ATOMS: atom_id res chain seq x y z
N HIS A 1 -11.25 -26.61 -20.77
CA HIS A 1 -12.30 -27.64 -20.97
C HIS A 1 -13.10 -27.94 -19.70
N TYR A 2 -12.51 -27.73 -18.51
CA TYR A 2 -13.13 -28.13 -17.22
C TYR A 2 -13.89 -27.00 -16.54
N GLN A 3 -13.87 -25.78 -17.06
CA GLN A 3 -14.52 -24.58 -16.47
C GLN A 3 -14.21 -24.39 -14.97
N LEU A 4 -13.00 -24.72 -14.55
CA LEU A 4 -12.57 -24.59 -13.17
C LEU A 4 -12.37 -23.11 -12.83
N LEU A 5 -12.90 -22.69 -11.69
CA LEU A 5 -12.50 -21.41 -11.09
C LEU A 5 -10.99 -21.46 -10.83
N THR A 6 -10.26 -20.43 -11.28
CA THR A 6 -8.80 -20.40 -11.14
C THR A 6 -8.38 -19.16 -10.35
N ALA A 7 -7.57 -19.38 -9.32
CA ALA A 7 -6.92 -18.32 -8.57
C ALA A 7 -5.41 -18.38 -8.75
N VAL A 8 -4.75 -17.21 -8.68
CA VAL A 8 -3.29 -17.09 -8.72
C VAL A 8 -2.80 -16.56 -7.38
N LYS A 9 -1.85 -17.27 -6.79
CA LYS A 9 -1.28 -16.94 -5.48
C LYS A 9 0.18 -16.55 -5.61
N CYS A 10 0.54 -15.41 -5.03
CA CYS A 10 1.91 -14.97 -4.78
C CYS A 10 2.11 -14.80 -3.25
N GLY A 11 2.15 -13.59 -2.71
CA GLY A 11 2.27 -13.31 -1.27
C GLY A 11 0.99 -13.53 -0.45
N ALA A 12 -0.14 -13.84 -1.09
CA ALA A 12 -1.43 -14.13 -0.46
C ALA A 12 -2.02 -12.97 0.39
N HIS A 13 -1.80 -11.73 -0.04
CA HIS A 13 -2.33 -10.50 0.60
C HIS A 13 -3.68 -10.03 0.06
N SER A 14 -4.35 -10.80 -0.81
CA SER A 14 -5.65 -10.40 -1.35
C SER A 14 -6.73 -10.44 -0.26
N VAL A 15 -7.07 -9.29 0.30
CA VAL A 15 -8.14 -9.15 1.31
C VAL A 15 -9.51 -9.55 0.75
N SER A 16 -9.71 -9.41 -0.57
CA SER A 16 -10.92 -9.87 -1.27
C SER A 16 -10.94 -11.38 -1.55
N GLY A 17 -9.92 -12.13 -1.10
CA GLY A 17 -9.85 -13.58 -1.28
C GLY A 17 -9.47 -14.06 -2.68
N LYS A 18 -9.11 -13.17 -3.60
CA LYS A 18 -8.81 -13.54 -5.01
C LYS A 18 -7.56 -14.40 -5.20
N GLY A 19 -6.72 -14.52 -4.17
CA GLY A 19 -5.54 -15.41 -4.17
C GLY A 19 -5.86 -16.87 -3.85
N THR A 20 -7.13 -17.20 -3.62
CA THR A 20 -7.61 -18.56 -3.32
C THR A 20 -8.98 -18.80 -3.95
N CYS A 21 -9.43 -20.06 -4.02
CA CYS A 21 -10.77 -20.42 -4.47
C CYS A 21 -11.20 -21.75 -3.87
N ASP A 22 -12.51 -21.94 -3.69
CA ASP A 22 -13.10 -23.20 -3.27
C ASP A 22 -13.48 -24.04 -4.49
N GLY A 23 -13.12 -25.32 -4.49
CA GLY A 23 -13.48 -26.27 -5.55
C GLY A 23 -12.85 -25.98 -6.91
N GLY A 24 -11.77 -25.19 -6.95
CA GLY A 24 -11.09 -24.76 -8.17
C GLY A 24 -9.61 -25.13 -8.22
N LEU A 25 -8.88 -24.44 -9.07
CA LEU A 25 -7.43 -24.58 -9.26
C LEU A 25 -6.70 -23.35 -8.71
N ILE A 26 -5.71 -23.56 -7.85
CA ILE A 26 -4.78 -22.51 -7.42
C ILE A 26 -3.45 -22.70 -8.15
N ILE A 27 -3.03 -21.66 -8.89
CA ILE A 27 -1.69 -21.59 -9.48
C ILE A 27 -0.82 -20.85 -8.49
N ASP A 28 0.00 -21.60 -7.75
CA ASP A 28 0.87 -21.05 -6.72
C ASP A 28 2.22 -20.65 -7.31
N LEU A 29 2.47 -19.34 -7.39
CA LEU A 29 3.74 -18.78 -7.86
C LEU A 29 4.78 -18.64 -6.75
N SER A 30 4.45 -18.94 -5.48
CA SER A 30 5.38 -18.74 -4.37
C SER A 30 6.72 -19.48 -4.50
N PRO A 31 6.85 -20.59 -5.24
CA PRO A 31 8.16 -21.19 -5.53
C PRO A 31 8.97 -20.41 -6.57
N LEU A 32 8.35 -19.55 -7.37
CA LEU A 32 9.00 -18.76 -8.41
C LEU A 32 9.55 -17.46 -7.81
N GLN A 33 10.62 -17.56 -7.01
CA GLN A 33 11.24 -16.44 -6.31
C GLN A 33 12.65 -16.19 -6.87
N GLY A 34 12.78 -15.14 -7.68
CA GLY A 34 14.06 -14.73 -8.25
C GLY A 34 14.14 -13.23 -8.43
N VAL A 35 15.30 -12.66 -8.15
CA VAL A 35 15.59 -11.25 -8.41
C VAL A 35 16.96 -11.13 -9.05
N SER A 36 17.09 -10.22 -10.02
CA SER A 36 18.36 -9.91 -10.69
C SER A 36 18.45 -8.40 -10.92
N VAL A 37 19.44 -7.76 -10.32
CA VAL A 37 19.68 -6.32 -10.43
C VAL A 37 20.74 -6.05 -11.48
N ASN A 38 20.46 -5.10 -12.38
CA ASN A 38 21.45 -4.48 -13.25
C ASN A 38 21.66 -3.02 -12.81
N PRO A 39 22.65 -2.74 -11.97
CA PRO A 39 22.89 -1.41 -11.43
C PRO A 39 23.25 -0.37 -12.49
N THR A 40 23.98 -0.79 -13.53
CA THR A 40 24.42 0.08 -14.62
C THR A 40 23.24 0.67 -15.39
N ASN A 41 22.25 -0.16 -15.71
CA ASN A 41 21.05 0.26 -16.41
C ASN A 41 19.92 0.69 -15.45
N ARG A 42 20.14 0.58 -14.13
CA ARG A 42 19.14 0.82 -13.09
C ARG A 42 17.85 0.04 -13.36
N ARG A 43 17.99 -1.28 -13.53
CA ARG A 43 16.89 -2.22 -13.76
C ARG A 43 16.94 -3.34 -12.74
N ILE A 44 15.77 -3.84 -12.38
CA ILE A 44 15.61 -5.08 -11.65
C ILE A 44 14.60 -5.99 -12.35
N PHE A 45 14.93 -7.26 -12.48
CA PHE A 45 14.03 -8.31 -12.90
C PHE A 45 13.59 -9.11 -11.69
N VAL A 46 12.27 -9.27 -11.54
CA VAL A 46 11.65 -9.91 -10.36
C VAL A 46 10.63 -10.92 -10.85
N THR A 47 10.77 -12.17 -10.42
CA THR A 47 9.80 -13.20 -10.82
C THR A 47 8.49 -13.09 -10.07
N GLY A 48 7.40 -13.59 -10.68
CA GLY A 48 6.02 -13.36 -10.28
C GLY A 48 5.62 -13.84 -8.88
N GLY A 49 6.39 -14.74 -8.28
CA GLY A 49 6.16 -15.24 -6.90
C GLY A 49 6.99 -14.54 -5.82
N SER A 50 7.84 -13.58 -6.19
CA SER A 50 8.72 -12.88 -5.26
C SER A 50 7.94 -11.97 -4.31
N LEU A 51 8.49 -11.80 -3.09
CA LEU A 51 7.99 -10.85 -2.09
C LEU A 51 8.73 -9.52 -2.20
N LEU A 52 8.11 -8.44 -1.70
CA LEU A 52 8.70 -7.10 -1.71
C LEU A 52 10.04 -7.02 -0.99
N SER A 53 10.20 -7.78 0.10
CA SER A 53 11.50 -7.88 0.81
C SER A 53 12.65 -8.26 -0.12
N LYS A 54 12.41 -9.16 -1.08
CA LYS A 54 13.46 -9.60 -2.02
C LYS A 54 13.86 -8.48 -2.98
N LEU A 55 12.90 -7.65 -3.39
CA LEU A 55 13.15 -6.49 -4.23
C LEU A 55 14.01 -5.46 -3.47
N ASP A 56 13.58 -5.07 -2.26
CA ASP A 56 14.27 -4.07 -1.45
C ASP A 56 15.67 -4.54 -1.04
N GLU A 57 15.81 -5.78 -0.55
CA GLU A 57 17.08 -6.39 -0.17
C GLU A 57 18.09 -6.46 -1.33
N ALA A 58 17.61 -6.66 -2.56
CA ALA A 58 18.47 -6.75 -3.73
C ALA A 58 18.92 -5.37 -4.25
N THR A 59 18.11 -4.33 -4.11
CA THR A 59 18.38 -3.02 -4.72
C THR A 59 19.19 -2.10 -3.84
N LEU A 60 18.93 -2.09 -2.53
CA LEU A 60 19.54 -1.14 -1.59
C LEU A 60 21.07 -1.26 -1.46
N PRO A 61 21.72 -2.43 -1.56
CA PRO A 61 23.19 -2.53 -1.60
C PRO A 61 23.83 -1.76 -2.75
N HIS A 62 23.05 -1.45 -3.80
CA HIS A 62 23.49 -0.66 -4.95
C HIS A 62 23.12 0.83 -4.83
N SER A 63 22.62 1.27 -3.66
CA SER A 63 22.06 2.63 -3.47
C SER A 63 20.96 2.95 -4.49
N LEU A 64 20.14 1.97 -4.80
CA LEU A 64 19.01 2.04 -5.71
C LEU A 64 17.75 1.58 -5.00
N GLY A 65 16.59 2.13 -5.39
CA GLY A 65 15.28 1.72 -4.90
C GLY A 65 14.19 1.99 -5.92
N THR A 66 13.03 1.43 -5.68
CA THR A 66 11.79 1.71 -6.42
C THR A 66 10.61 1.65 -5.46
N THR A 67 9.44 2.15 -5.86
CA THR A 67 8.26 2.03 -5.02
C THR A 67 7.86 0.56 -4.88
N ALA A 68 7.73 0.12 -3.63
CA ALA A 68 7.13 -1.14 -3.22
C ALA A 68 6.06 -0.84 -2.16
N GLY A 69 5.35 -1.84 -1.66
CA GLY A 69 4.35 -1.65 -0.60
C GLY A 69 4.97 -1.23 0.74
N THR A 70 4.18 -1.33 1.81
CA THR A 70 4.60 -1.00 3.19
C THR A 70 4.76 -2.22 4.09
N VAL A 71 4.49 -3.42 3.58
CA VAL A 71 4.59 -4.71 4.29
C VAL A 71 5.49 -5.65 3.49
N SER A 72 6.58 -6.10 4.08
CA SER A 72 7.69 -6.73 3.36
C SER A 72 7.34 -8.10 2.75
N HIS A 73 6.41 -8.84 3.35
CA HIS A 73 5.95 -10.15 2.85
C HIS A 73 4.79 -10.08 1.86
N THR A 74 4.42 -8.88 1.37
CA THR A 74 3.48 -8.73 0.26
C THR A 74 4.10 -9.25 -1.04
N GLY A 75 3.28 -9.88 -1.87
CA GLY A 75 3.70 -10.36 -3.19
C GLY A 75 3.83 -9.24 -4.20
N VAL A 76 4.95 -9.20 -4.93
CA VAL A 76 5.23 -8.20 -5.97
C VAL A 76 4.13 -8.20 -7.04
N GLY A 77 3.66 -9.40 -7.47
CA GLY A 77 2.72 -9.52 -8.57
C GLY A 77 1.38 -8.82 -8.31
N GLY A 78 0.66 -9.23 -7.26
CA GLY A 78 -0.66 -8.67 -6.96
C GLY A 78 -0.62 -7.18 -6.66
N LEU A 79 0.40 -6.72 -5.95
CA LEU A 79 0.59 -5.31 -5.63
C LEU A 79 0.81 -4.48 -6.90
N THR A 80 1.74 -4.87 -7.76
CA THR A 80 2.07 -4.15 -8.99
C THR A 80 0.88 -4.06 -9.94
N LEU A 81 0.19 -5.18 -10.17
CA LEU A 81 -0.93 -5.24 -11.11
C LEU A 81 -2.13 -4.39 -10.69
N GLY A 82 -2.28 -4.11 -9.38
CA GLY A 82 -3.36 -3.28 -8.84
C GLY A 82 -3.02 -1.80 -8.67
N GLY A 83 -1.73 -1.45 -8.72
CA GLY A 83 -1.28 -0.07 -8.44
C GLY A 83 0.05 -0.04 -7.70
N GLY A 84 0.01 -0.36 -6.41
CA GLY A 84 1.18 -0.46 -5.55
C GLY A 84 1.55 0.87 -4.88
N PHE A 85 0.76 1.27 -3.89
CA PHE A 85 1.11 2.34 -2.97
C PHE A 85 2.26 1.91 -2.07
N GLY A 86 3.11 2.86 -1.69
CA GLY A 86 4.22 2.61 -0.79
C GLY A 86 4.93 3.90 -0.37
N ARG A 87 5.85 3.80 0.59
CA ARG A 87 6.54 4.94 1.23
C ARG A 87 7.35 5.81 0.26
N LEU A 88 7.70 5.29 -0.92
CA LEU A 88 8.43 6.03 -1.96
C LEU A 88 7.51 6.55 -3.09
N GLY A 89 6.18 6.33 -2.99
CA GLY A 89 5.24 6.61 -4.06
C GLY A 89 5.22 8.07 -4.50
N ARG A 90 5.25 9.01 -3.58
CA ARG A 90 5.29 10.44 -3.89
C ARG A 90 6.56 10.85 -4.67
N ARG A 91 7.66 10.14 -4.41
CA ARG A 91 8.95 10.42 -5.03
C ARG A 91 9.13 9.75 -6.39
N PHE A 92 8.64 8.50 -6.53
CA PHE A 92 8.91 7.66 -7.70
C PHE A 92 7.67 7.15 -8.42
N GLY A 93 6.47 7.59 -8.06
CA GLY A 93 5.21 7.05 -8.59
C GLY A 93 4.78 5.76 -7.91
N LEU A 94 3.67 5.18 -8.32
CA LEU A 94 3.22 3.86 -7.89
C LEU A 94 4.21 2.77 -8.34
N THR A 95 4.10 1.56 -7.79
CA THR A 95 4.93 0.43 -8.24
C THR A 95 4.76 0.18 -9.74
N LEU A 96 3.52 0.24 -10.25
CA LEU A 96 3.23 0.07 -11.67
C LEU A 96 3.82 1.16 -12.57
N ASP A 97 4.08 2.36 -12.07
CA ASP A 97 4.68 3.46 -12.84
C ASP A 97 6.15 3.21 -13.13
N ASN A 98 6.78 2.39 -12.29
CA ASN A 98 8.17 1.96 -12.44
C ASN A 98 8.31 0.70 -13.31
N LEU A 99 7.19 0.07 -13.71
CA LEU A 99 7.20 -1.12 -14.57
C LEU A 99 7.67 -0.75 -15.98
N LYS A 100 8.61 -1.51 -16.51
CA LYS A 100 9.19 -1.33 -17.85
C LYS A 100 8.73 -2.43 -18.81
N SER A 101 8.61 -3.66 -18.33
CA SER A 101 8.14 -4.78 -19.12
C SER A 101 7.61 -5.90 -18.22
N VAL A 102 6.86 -6.82 -18.81
CA VAL A 102 6.42 -8.07 -18.19
C VAL A 102 6.57 -9.25 -19.13
N GLU A 103 6.82 -10.43 -18.57
CA GLU A 103 6.48 -11.70 -19.20
C GLU A 103 5.19 -12.23 -18.60
N ILE A 104 4.22 -12.57 -19.42
CA ILE A 104 2.88 -12.97 -18.99
C ILE A 104 2.38 -14.18 -19.79
N VAL A 105 1.84 -15.18 -19.10
CA VAL A 105 1.12 -16.28 -19.72
C VAL A 105 -0.36 -15.91 -19.79
N THR A 106 -0.86 -15.74 -21.01
CA THR A 106 -2.27 -15.37 -21.29
C THR A 106 -3.20 -16.59 -21.28
N ALA A 107 -4.51 -16.37 -21.32
CA ALA A 107 -5.52 -17.44 -21.19
C ALA A 107 -5.46 -18.50 -22.28
N ASP A 108 -4.84 -18.21 -23.41
CA ASP A 108 -4.56 -19.15 -24.51
C ASP A 108 -3.33 -20.04 -24.26
N GLY A 109 -2.68 -19.88 -23.09
CA GLY A 109 -1.49 -20.63 -22.69
C GLY A 109 -0.19 -20.14 -23.34
N GLN A 110 -0.22 -18.98 -24.04
CA GLN A 110 0.97 -18.44 -24.69
C GLN A 110 1.73 -17.53 -23.74
N LEU A 111 3.05 -17.69 -23.70
CA LEU A 111 3.95 -16.73 -23.09
C LEU A 111 4.10 -15.51 -24.02
N ARG A 112 3.83 -14.33 -23.47
CA ARG A 112 3.97 -13.06 -24.16
C ARG A 112 4.90 -12.14 -23.40
N TYR A 113 5.67 -11.36 -24.14
CA TYR A 113 6.37 -10.20 -23.61
C TYR A 113 5.50 -8.97 -23.88
N ALA A 114 5.49 -8.03 -22.93
CA ALA A 114 4.74 -6.77 -23.11
C ALA A 114 5.50 -5.60 -22.48
N ASP A 115 5.65 -4.54 -23.25
CA ASP A 115 6.25 -3.26 -22.86
C ASP A 115 5.56 -2.10 -23.61
N ALA A 116 6.19 -0.92 -23.64
CA ALA A 116 5.64 0.25 -24.31
C ALA A 116 5.58 0.11 -25.85
N GLU A 117 6.37 -0.78 -26.44
CA GLU A 117 6.49 -0.96 -27.90
C GLU A 117 5.84 -2.28 -28.36
N GLU A 118 6.04 -3.36 -27.60
CA GLU A 118 5.50 -4.69 -27.90
C GLU A 118 4.31 -5.02 -27.00
N ASN A 119 3.17 -5.44 -27.61
CA ASN A 119 1.92 -5.73 -26.91
C ASN A 119 1.50 -4.58 -25.96
N SER A 120 1.60 -3.33 -26.42
CA SER A 120 1.43 -2.11 -25.62
C SER A 120 0.06 -1.98 -24.95
N GLU A 121 -1.02 -2.45 -25.58
CA GLU A 121 -2.36 -2.51 -24.97
C GLU A 121 -2.42 -3.47 -23.78
N LEU A 122 -1.75 -4.62 -23.90
CA LEU A 122 -1.63 -5.57 -22.80
C LEU A 122 -0.80 -4.95 -21.66
N PHE A 123 0.30 -4.26 -22.00
CA PHE A 123 1.14 -3.54 -21.05
C PHE A 123 0.39 -2.41 -20.33
N TRP A 124 -0.46 -1.68 -21.05
CA TRP A 124 -1.37 -0.70 -20.44
C TRP A 124 -2.31 -1.38 -19.43
N GLY A 125 -2.94 -2.49 -19.85
CA GLY A 125 -3.92 -3.22 -19.03
C GLY A 125 -3.35 -3.79 -17.74
N VAL A 126 -2.14 -4.39 -17.75
CA VAL A 126 -1.49 -4.97 -16.55
C VAL A 126 -1.01 -3.90 -15.56
N ARG A 127 -0.97 -2.64 -15.97
CA ARG A 127 -0.63 -1.52 -15.10
C ARG A 127 -1.87 -0.90 -14.45
N GLY A 128 -2.52 -1.64 -13.54
CA GLY A 128 -3.70 -1.20 -12.77
C GLY A 128 -4.97 -2.01 -12.99
N GLY A 129 -5.07 -2.78 -14.08
CA GLY A 129 -6.24 -3.62 -14.35
C GLY A 129 -6.25 -4.96 -13.60
N GLY A 130 -5.27 -5.19 -12.73
CA GLY A 130 -5.18 -6.40 -11.92
C GLY A 130 -4.85 -7.67 -12.70
N GLY A 131 -5.18 -8.82 -12.16
CA GLY A 131 -4.86 -10.13 -12.71
C GLY A 131 -5.76 -10.62 -13.85
N ASN A 132 -6.51 -9.73 -14.51
CA ASN A 132 -7.51 -10.12 -15.53
C ASN A 132 -6.94 -10.53 -16.90
N PHE A 133 -5.65 -10.28 -17.13
CA PHE A 133 -5.01 -10.45 -18.43
C PHE A 133 -4.17 -11.72 -18.57
N GLY A 134 -3.85 -12.36 -17.45
CA GLY A 134 -3.02 -13.56 -17.40
C GLY A 134 -2.18 -13.64 -16.14
N ILE A 135 -1.18 -14.52 -16.17
CA ILE A 135 -0.28 -14.80 -15.06
C ILE A 135 1.09 -14.21 -15.40
N VAL A 136 1.46 -13.13 -14.71
CA VAL A 136 2.78 -12.52 -14.92
C VAL A 136 3.84 -13.36 -14.21
N THR A 137 4.79 -13.85 -14.98
CA THR A 137 5.90 -14.69 -14.52
C THR A 137 7.16 -13.88 -14.21
N MET A 138 7.34 -12.72 -14.87
CA MET A 138 8.46 -11.82 -14.62
C MET A 138 8.03 -10.36 -14.80
N PHE A 139 8.57 -9.48 -13.95
CA PHE A 139 8.44 -8.04 -13.99
C PHE A 139 9.82 -7.40 -14.14
N GLU A 140 9.96 -6.39 -14.97
CA GLU A 140 11.13 -5.53 -15.04
C GLU A 140 10.77 -4.13 -14.54
N PHE A 141 11.50 -3.63 -13.52
CA PHE A 141 11.27 -2.30 -12.98
C PHE A 141 12.45 -1.37 -13.19
N GLN A 142 12.13 -0.07 -13.33
CA GLN A 142 13.06 1.03 -13.20
C GLN A 142 13.47 1.19 -11.74
N LEU A 143 14.76 1.40 -11.52
CA LEU A 143 15.33 1.77 -10.24
C LEU A 143 15.79 3.23 -10.24
N HIS A 144 15.76 3.84 -9.07
CA HIS A 144 16.13 5.24 -8.84
C HIS A 144 17.24 5.33 -7.78
N PRO A 145 18.16 6.32 -7.90
CA PRO A 145 19.13 6.57 -6.85
C PRO A 145 18.45 6.87 -5.52
N MET A 146 18.87 6.17 -4.48
CA MET A 146 18.31 6.32 -3.15
C MET A 146 19.37 6.02 -2.08
N ASN A 147 19.38 6.84 -1.01
CA ASN A 147 20.16 6.48 0.17
C ASN A 147 19.52 5.23 0.83
N PRO A 148 20.30 4.19 1.13
CA PRO A 148 19.79 3.01 1.86
C PRO A 148 19.23 3.35 3.24
N LYS A 149 19.69 4.44 3.86
CA LYS A 149 19.17 4.93 5.13
C LYS A 149 18.16 6.04 4.93
N VAL A 150 17.10 5.98 5.70
CA VAL A 150 15.99 6.95 5.76
C VAL A 150 15.77 7.38 7.21
N VAL A 151 15.02 8.44 7.45
CA VAL A 151 14.44 8.66 8.77
C VAL A 151 13.02 8.13 8.75
N GLY A 152 12.73 7.14 9.60
CA GLY A 152 11.44 6.47 9.59
C GLY A 152 11.05 5.88 10.93
N GLY A 153 9.78 5.50 11.05
CA GLY A 153 9.17 4.96 12.25
C GLY A 153 7.80 5.56 12.50
N ARG A 154 7.38 5.65 13.76
CA ARG A 154 6.05 6.14 14.16
C ARG A 154 6.15 7.30 15.13
N ILE A 155 5.25 8.28 14.94
CA ILE A 155 4.97 9.30 15.95
C ILE A 155 3.55 9.07 16.46
N THR A 156 3.42 8.69 17.71
CA THR A 156 2.12 8.45 18.35
C THR A 156 1.67 9.70 19.12
N TYR A 157 0.41 10.07 18.92
CA TYR A 157 -0.17 11.28 19.52
C TYR A 157 -1.32 10.94 20.47
N SER A 158 -1.72 11.93 21.29
CA SER A 158 -2.92 11.81 22.10
C SER A 158 -4.16 11.63 21.21
N PHE A 159 -4.93 10.57 21.45
CA PHE A 159 -6.16 10.32 20.70
C PHE A 159 -7.20 11.43 20.85
N SER A 160 -7.15 12.23 21.91
CA SER A 160 -8.03 13.40 22.07
C SER A 160 -7.86 14.44 20.96
N GLN A 161 -6.73 14.41 20.25
CA GLN A 161 -6.40 15.33 19.17
C GLN A 161 -6.56 14.71 17.77
N VAL A 162 -7.17 13.53 17.64
CA VAL A 162 -7.27 12.80 16.38
C VAL A 162 -7.89 13.63 15.25
N LYS A 163 -8.93 14.43 15.55
CA LYS A 163 -9.58 15.28 14.54
C LYS A 163 -8.67 16.41 14.06
N ASP A 164 -7.87 16.99 14.95
CA ASP A 164 -6.92 18.05 14.61
C ASP A 164 -5.75 17.50 13.79
N LEU A 165 -5.26 16.29 14.14
CA LEU A 165 -4.22 15.59 13.38
C LEU A 165 -4.68 15.24 11.95
N LEU A 166 -5.92 14.80 11.77
CA LEU A 166 -6.46 14.55 10.44
C LEU A 166 -6.63 15.84 9.63
N ARG A 167 -7.01 16.93 10.29
CA ARG A 167 -7.09 18.26 9.67
C ARG A 167 -5.71 18.73 9.23
N PHE A 168 -4.72 18.61 10.13
CA PHE A 168 -3.32 18.90 9.82
C PHE A 168 -2.84 18.09 8.61
N TYR A 169 -3.14 16.78 8.55
CA TYR A 169 -2.79 15.94 7.42
C TYR A 169 -3.41 16.45 6.11
N GLY A 170 -4.70 16.74 6.12
CA GLY A 170 -5.42 17.26 4.94
C GLY A 170 -4.84 18.58 4.42
N GLU A 171 -4.42 19.47 5.31
CA GLU A 171 -3.88 20.79 4.96
C GLU A 171 -2.41 20.74 4.49
N ASN A 172 -1.63 19.77 4.96
CA ASN A 172 -0.17 19.79 4.79
C ASN A 172 0.37 18.66 3.90
N SER A 173 -0.35 17.54 3.75
CA SER A 173 0.18 16.35 3.08
C SER A 173 0.50 16.56 1.60
N VAL A 174 -0.32 17.34 0.90
CA VAL A 174 -0.14 17.59 -0.54
C VAL A 174 1.08 18.46 -0.81
N SER A 175 1.31 19.49 0.03
CA SER A 175 2.42 20.45 -0.11
C SER A 175 3.72 19.98 0.52
N ALA A 176 3.73 18.86 1.23
CA ALA A 176 4.94 18.29 1.82
C ALA A 176 5.97 17.94 0.73
N PRO A 177 7.29 17.99 1.03
CA PRO A 177 8.32 17.52 0.11
C PRO A 177 8.03 16.10 -0.37
N VAL A 178 8.33 15.79 -1.62
CA VAL A 178 8.05 14.46 -2.20
C VAL A 178 8.81 13.33 -1.53
N GLU A 179 9.92 13.64 -0.88
CA GLU A 179 10.71 12.70 -0.08
C GLU A 179 10.08 12.36 1.27
N LEU A 180 9.06 13.13 1.72
CA LEU A 180 8.35 12.88 2.96
C LEU A 180 7.03 12.16 2.68
N TYR A 181 6.96 10.94 3.16
CA TYR A 181 5.75 10.15 3.30
C TYR A 181 5.34 10.14 4.77
N TYR A 182 4.07 10.40 5.07
CA TYR A 182 3.50 10.21 6.41
C TYR A 182 2.01 9.95 6.32
N ASP A 183 1.57 8.83 6.85
CA ASP A 183 0.19 8.39 6.82
C ASP A 183 -0.43 8.38 8.21
N PRO A 184 -1.56 9.05 8.42
CA PRO A 184 -2.30 8.91 9.66
C PRO A 184 -2.98 7.55 9.74
N VAL A 185 -2.75 6.87 10.85
CA VAL A 185 -3.42 5.62 11.20
C VAL A 185 -4.23 5.84 12.47
N ILE A 186 -5.52 5.56 12.41
CA ILE A 186 -6.43 5.58 13.54
C ILE A 186 -6.80 4.14 13.87
N PHE A 187 -6.55 3.74 15.10
CA PHE A 187 -6.78 2.39 15.54
C PHE A 187 -7.63 2.34 16.80
N ALA A 188 -8.73 1.61 16.74
CA ALA A 188 -9.58 1.29 17.87
C ALA A 188 -9.48 -0.22 18.15
N PRO A 189 -8.65 -0.64 19.10
CA PRO A 189 -8.50 -2.05 19.46
C PRO A 189 -9.78 -2.59 20.12
N PRO A 190 -9.86 -3.90 20.39
CA PRO A 190 -10.91 -4.47 21.23
C PRO A 190 -11.01 -3.77 22.58
N MET A 191 -12.18 -3.87 23.24
CA MET A 191 -12.41 -3.27 24.57
C MET A 191 -11.34 -3.69 25.57
N GLY A 192 -10.92 -2.74 26.41
CA GLY A 192 -9.84 -2.94 27.39
C GLY A 192 -8.51 -2.33 26.98
N PHE A 193 -8.40 -1.82 25.77
CA PHE A 193 -7.22 -1.13 25.28
C PHE A 193 -7.58 0.27 24.80
N ASP A 194 -6.64 1.20 24.89
CA ASP A 194 -6.82 2.57 24.46
C ASP A 194 -6.79 2.70 22.95
N LYS A 195 -7.59 3.61 22.42
CA LYS A 195 -7.52 4.01 21.00
C LYS A 195 -6.20 4.72 20.74
N MET A 196 -5.66 4.50 19.56
CA MET A 196 -4.40 5.08 19.12
C MET A 196 -4.58 5.91 17.86
N VAL A 197 -3.76 6.94 17.73
CA VAL A 197 -3.52 7.66 16.48
C VAL A 197 -2.02 7.91 16.35
N TYR A 198 -1.48 7.57 15.19
CA TYR A 198 -0.07 7.79 14.89
C TYR A 198 0.12 8.15 13.42
N PHE A 199 1.24 8.77 13.12
CA PHE A 199 1.76 8.86 11.75
C PHE A 199 2.81 7.79 11.51
N ASP A 200 2.64 6.98 10.45
CA ASP A 200 3.70 6.14 9.87
C ASP A 200 4.54 7.01 8.95
N VAL A 201 5.82 7.18 9.25
CA VAL A 201 6.67 8.20 8.63
C VAL A 201 7.85 7.56 7.92
N CYS A 202 8.16 8.07 6.72
CA CYS A 202 9.39 7.79 6.00
C CYS A 202 9.88 9.05 5.29
N TYR A 203 11.03 9.56 5.70
CA TYR A 203 11.73 10.61 4.98
C TYR A 203 12.94 10.04 4.25
N SER A 204 12.89 10.02 2.92
CA SER A 204 13.88 9.43 2.02
C SER A 204 14.81 10.48 1.36
N GLY A 205 14.75 11.73 1.81
CA GLY A 205 15.60 12.81 1.34
C GLY A 205 16.97 12.88 2.03
N PRO A 206 17.72 13.98 1.85
CA PRO A 206 19.00 14.20 2.51
C PRO A 206 18.84 14.21 4.03
N LEU A 207 19.62 13.36 4.73
CA LEU A 207 19.48 13.18 6.19
C LEU A 207 19.76 14.45 7.00
N ASP A 208 20.60 15.36 6.51
CA ASP A 208 20.88 16.66 7.13
C ASP A 208 19.70 17.64 7.05
N GLN A 209 18.70 17.37 6.22
CA GLN A 209 17.46 18.16 6.12
C GLN A 209 16.32 17.57 6.95
N ALA A 210 16.48 16.35 7.50
CA ALA A 210 15.41 15.60 8.13
C ALA A 210 14.75 16.37 9.28
N GLU A 211 15.53 16.95 10.19
CA GLU A 211 15.02 17.73 11.34
C GLU A 211 14.08 18.86 10.88
N LYS A 212 14.50 19.63 9.88
CA LYS A 212 13.69 20.71 9.33
C LYS A 212 12.40 20.24 8.68
N VAL A 213 12.49 19.15 7.89
CA VAL A 213 11.33 18.62 7.15
C VAL A 213 10.33 17.96 8.08
N LEU A 214 10.80 17.27 9.12
CA LEU A 214 9.94 16.57 10.08
C LEU A 214 9.35 17.48 11.17
N LYS A 215 9.93 18.67 11.41
CA LYS A 215 9.50 19.61 12.45
C LYS A 215 7.98 19.86 12.50
N PRO A 216 7.25 20.04 11.37
CA PRO A 216 5.80 20.22 11.39
C PRO A 216 5.04 19.06 12.06
N LEU A 217 5.52 17.82 11.92
CA LEU A 217 4.88 16.65 12.54
C LEU A 217 4.92 16.73 14.07
N TYR A 218 6.01 17.25 14.65
CA TYR A 218 6.14 17.42 16.11
C TYR A 218 5.26 18.54 16.66
N THR A 219 4.81 19.45 15.82
CA THR A 219 3.92 20.56 16.20
C THR A 219 2.46 20.31 15.89
N ALA A 220 2.14 19.22 15.17
CA ALA A 220 0.78 18.86 14.79
C ALA A 220 -0.11 18.48 15.98
N GLY A 221 0.48 18.00 17.08
CA GLY A 221 -0.25 17.60 18.25
C GLY A 221 0.68 17.22 19.41
N LYS A 222 0.09 16.81 20.55
CA LYS A 222 0.83 16.33 21.70
C LYS A 222 1.40 14.93 21.41
N VAL A 223 2.70 14.86 21.20
CA VAL A 223 3.43 13.60 21.03
C VAL A 223 3.45 12.83 22.35
N LEU A 224 3.06 11.56 22.30
CA LEU A 224 3.13 10.61 23.42
C LEU A 224 4.32 9.67 23.31
N LYS A 225 4.64 9.25 22.06
CA LYS A 225 5.78 8.40 21.76
C LYS A 225 6.38 8.81 20.43
N ASP A 226 7.70 8.93 20.41
CA ASP A 226 8.49 9.18 19.22
C ASP A 226 9.40 7.99 18.97
N GLU A 227 9.24 7.36 17.81
CA GLU A 227 10.00 6.20 17.36
C GLU A 227 10.70 6.51 16.03
N LEU A 228 10.85 7.79 15.67
CA LEU A 228 11.60 8.15 14.48
C LEU A 228 13.10 8.02 14.72
N GLU A 229 13.76 7.29 13.84
CA GLU A 229 15.20 7.10 13.86
C GLU A 229 15.78 7.04 12.44
N THR A 230 17.09 7.23 12.33
CA THR A 230 17.80 6.93 11.08
C THR A 230 17.95 5.41 10.99
N ILE A 231 17.19 4.80 10.09
CA ILE A 231 17.04 3.36 9.95
C ILE A 231 17.38 2.93 8.52
N ASP A 232 17.80 1.69 8.35
CA ASP A 232 17.88 1.05 7.04
C ASP A 232 16.48 0.89 6.44
N TYR A 233 16.29 1.21 5.15
CA TYR A 233 14.97 1.17 4.53
C TYR A 233 14.36 -0.24 4.53
N VAL A 234 15.17 -1.31 4.38
CA VAL A 234 14.67 -2.70 4.50
C VAL A 234 14.13 -2.95 5.91
N ALA A 235 14.83 -2.46 6.93
CA ALA A 235 14.37 -2.62 8.31
C ALA A 235 13.06 -1.86 8.55
N LEU A 236 12.92 -0.64 8.02
CA LEU A 236 11.67 0.12 8.07
C LEU A 236 10.52 -0.62 7.35
N GLN A 237 10.77 -1.20 6.17
CA GLN A 237 9.77 -1.98 5.44
C GLN A 237 9.31 -3.24 6.19
N LYS A 238 10.18 -3.84 7.00
CA LYS A 238 9.87 -5.01 7.84
C LYS A 238 9.18 -4.64 9.15
N SER A 239 9.28 -3.40 9.60
CA SER A 239 8.70 -2.98 10.90
C SER A 239 7.17 -3.09 10.97
N GLY A 240 6.49 -3.12 9.82
CA GLY A 240 5.04 -3.29 9.71
C GLY A 240 4.57 -4.73 9.57
N ASP A 241 5.47 -5.70 9.50
CA ASP A 241 5.10 -7.10 9.22
C ASP A 241 4.24 -7.71 10.34
N ASP A 242 4.50 -7.34 11.59
CA ASP A 242 3.75 -7.83 12.75
C ASP A 242 2.36 -7.16 12.89
N ASP A 243 2.14 -6.02 12.23
CA ASP A 243 0.84 -5.34 12.24
C ASP A 243 -0.19 -5.98 11.30
N ASP A 244 0.25 -6.87 10.41
CA ASP A 244 -0.61 -7.66 9.52
C ASP A 244 -0.52 -9.17 9.87
N PRO A 245 -1.03 -9.57 11.05
CA PRO A 245 -0.89 -10.94 11.54
C PRO A 245 -1.70 -11.91 10.67
N ARG A 246 -1.04 -12.97 10.23
CA ARG A 246 -1.71 -14.08 9.55
C ARG A 246 -2.65 -14.79 10.51
N GLY A 247 -3.81 -15.22 10.01
CA GLY A 247 -4.78 -16.00 10.78
C GLY A 247 -5.84 -15.18 11.51
N ALA A 248 -5.89 -13.87 11.35
CA ALA A 248 -7.02 -13.04 11.74
C ALA A 248 -8.04 -12.98 10.60
N SER A 249 -9.33 -12.98 10.95
CA SER A 249 -10.39 -12.62 10.01
C SER A 249 -10.42 -11.10 9.85
N GLN A 250 -10.57 -10.62 8.61
CA GLN A 250 -10.56 -9.18 8.33
C GLN A 250 -11.54 -8.80 7.22
N TYR A 251 -11.99 -7.56 7.24
CA TYR A 251 -12.81 -6.98 6.19
C TYR A 251 -12.43 -5.52 5.99
N LEU A 252 -11.97 -5.21 4.79
CA LEU A 252 -11.51 -3.87 4.40
C LEU A 252 -12.41 -3.26 3.33
N LYS A 253 -12.48 -1.95 3.32
CA LYS A 253 -13.05 -1.10 2.27
C LYS A 253 -12.14 0.08 2.03
N GLY A 254 -11.97 0.46 0.77
CA GLY A 254 -11.13 1.59 0.38
C GLY A 254 -11.76 2.41 -0.73
N GLY A 255 -11.33 3.64 -0.82
CA GLY A 255 -11.69 4.61 -1.85
C GLY A 255 -10.73 5.80 -1.82
N PHE A 256 -10.80 6.64 -2.83
CA PHE A 256 -9.87 7.75 -3.00
C PHE A 256 -10.46 9.06 -2.47
N THR A 257 -9.64 9.90 -1.85
CA THR A 257 -10.05 11.22 -1.36
C THR A 257 -9.24 12.31 -2.06
N ILE A 258 -9.93 13.41 -2.40
CA ILE A 258 -9.30 14.66 -2.83
C ILE A 258 -9.03 15.51 -1.59
N ASP A 259 -10.06 15.73 -0.77
CA ASP A 259 -9.97 16.58 0.41
C ASP A 259 -10.31 15.82 1.70
N ILE A 260 -9.62 16.18 2.77
CA ILE A 260 -9.91 15.69 4.13
C ILE A 260 -10.84 16.69 4.82
N THR A 261 -12.13 16.65 4.47
CA THR A 261 -13.14 17.56 5.00
C THR A 261 -13.49 17.27 6.45
N SER A 262 -14.04 18.26 7.17
CA SER A 262 -14.55 18.06 8.54
C SER A 262 -15.61 16.96 8.60
N GLY A 263 -16.45 16.85 7.57
CA GLY A 263 -17.46 15.79 7.48
C GLY A 263 -16.86 14.40 7.35
N LEU A 264 -15.78 14.23 6.59
CA LEU A 264 -15.02 12.98 6.50
C LEU A 264 -14.36 12.64 7.85
N ILE A 265 -13.72 13.63 8.49
CA ILE A 265 -13.09 13.47 9.81
C ILE A 265 -14.09 12.98 10.85
N ASP A 266 -15.28 13.61 10.91
CA ASP A 266 -16.35 13.21 11.82
C ASP A 266 -16.85 11.79 11.49
N ALA A 267 -17.05 11.48 10.22
CA ALA A 267 -17.48 10.15 9.79
C ALA A 267 -16.47 9.05 10.21
N LEU A 268 -15.17 9.34 10.10
CA LEU A 268 -14.11 8.42 10.50
C LEU A 268 -14.06 8.24 12.03
N VAL A 269 -13.98 9.33 12.77
CA VAL A 269 -13.65 9.29 14.21
C VAL A 269 -14.86 8.90 15.07
N ASP A 270 -16.03 9.48 14.81
CA ASP A 270 -17.21 9.30 15.67
C ASP A 270 -17.83 7.90 15.53
N ASN A 271 -17.49 7.18 14.48
CA ASN A 271 -17.98 5.82 14.22
C ASN A 271 -17.01 4.70 14.60
N LEU A 272 -15.77 5.01 14.98
CA LEU A 272 -14.82 4.04 15.53
C LEU A 272 -15.20 3.71 16.99
N LYS A 273 -16.20 2.86 17.17
CA LYS A 273 -16.70 2.46 18.50
C LYS A 273 -15.95 1.21 18.99
N PRO A 274 -15.55 1.17 20.26
CA PRO A 274 -14.96 -0.03 20.86
C PRO A 274 -15.93 -1.23 20.75
N HIS A 275 -15.38 -2.43 20.63
CA HIS A 275 -16.13 -3.68 20.57
C HIS A 275 -15.37 -4.78 21.34
N PRO A 276 -16.05 -5.73 22.01
CA PRO A 276 -15.37 -6.74 22.84
C PRO A 276 -14.30 -7.55 22.09
N THR A 277 -14.53 -7.91 20.84
CA THR A 277 -13.64 -8.82 20.07
C THR A 277 -13.11 -8.23 18.77
N ARG A 278 -13.66 -7.09 18.29
CA ARG A 278 -13.26 -6.49 17.02
C ARG A 278 -12.32 -5.32 17.24
N GLY A 279 -11.16 -5.37 16.61
CA GLY A 279 -10.36 -4.21 16.29
C GLY A 279 -10.87 -3.51 15.02
N SER A 280 -10.74 -2.20 14.97
CA SER A 280 -11.15 -1.39 13.81
C SER A 280 -10.13 -0.32 13.54
N MET A 281 -9.90 -0.01 12.26
CA MET A 281 -8.93 1.01 11.85
C MET A 281 -9.43 1.84 10.69
N ALA A 282 -8.84 3.01 10.55
CA ALA A 282 -8.85 3.79 9.33
C ALA A 282 -7.44 4.33 9.11
N PHE A 283 -6.96 4.27 7.89
CA PHE A 283 -5.67 4.81 7.51
C PHE A 283 -5.70 5.35 6.09
N PHE A 284 -4.76 6.23 5.82
CA PHE A 284 -4.57 6.81 4.51
C PHE A 284 -3.28 6.27 3.91
N GLN A 285 -3.22 6.22 2.60
CA GLN A 285 -1.99 6.05 1.84
C GLN A 285 -1.82 7.31 1.00
N GLN A 286 -0.78 8.07 1.30
CA GLN A 286 -0.54 9.39 0.73
C GLN A 286 -0.25 9.28 -0.78
N SER A 287 -0.97 10.08 -1.57
CA SER A 287 -0.72 10.33 -2.99
C SER A 287 0.00 11.66 -3.20
N GLY A 288 -0.09 12.22 -4.38
CA GLY A 288 0.60 13.45 -4.76
C GLY A 288 1.99 13.18 -5.33
N GLY A 289 2.71 14.25 -5.67
CA GLY A 289 4.03 14.16 -6.30
C GLY A 289 3.98 13.32 -7.58
N ALA A 290 4.97 12.46 -7.78
CA ALA A 290 5.11 11.64 -8.99
C ALA A 290 3.90 10.76 -9.33
N ILE A 291 3.08 10.37 -8.32
CA ILE A 291 1.84 9.61 -8.59
C ILE A 291 0.86 10.43 -9.42
N ASN A 292 0.68 11.70 -9.07
CA ASN A 292 -0.32 12.59 -9.69
C ASN A 292 0.19 13.25 -10.97
N GLU A 293 1.50 13.19 -11.26
CA GLU A 293 2.10 13.67 -12.50
C GLU A 293 1.85 12.74 -13.69
N VAL A 294 1.51 11.46 -13.44
CA VAL A 294 1.18 10.50 -14.50
C VAL A 294 -0.21 10.79 -15.03
N PRO A 295 -0.41 10.94 -16.37
CA PRO A 295 -1.74 11.12 -16.96
C PRO A 295 -2.70 9.99 -16.60
N ALA A 296 -3.98 10.31 -16.38
CA ALA A 296 -4.98 9.34 -15.91
C ALA A 296 -5.23 8.18 -16.88
N ASP A 297 -4.96 8.39 -18.16
CA ASP A 297 -5.12 7.41 -19.24
C ASP A 297 -3.83 6.67 -19.62
N ALA A 298 -2.68 7.03 -19.02
CA ALA A 298 -1.39 6.40 -19.33
C ALA A 298 -1.30 4.94 -18.84
N THR A 299 -2.16 4.53 -17.93
CA THR A 299 -2.24 3.17 -17.39
C THR A 299 -3.70 2.83 -17.08
N ALA A 300 -4.01 1.57 -16.82
CA ALA A 300 -5.35 1.16 -16.39
C ALA A 300 -5.68 1.60 -14.93
N PHE A 301 -4.78 2.29 -14.24
CA PHE A 301 -5.01 2.90 -12.93
C PHE A 301 -5.39 4.39 -13.10
N PRO A 302 -6.67 4.78 -12.99
CA PRO A 302 -7.14 6.11 -13.38
C PRO A 302 -7.09 7.15 -12.24
N HIS A 303 -6.85 6.74 -10.98
CA HIS A 303 -7.05 7.58 -9.79
C HIS A 303 -5.86 8.53 -9.51
N ARG A 304 -5.39 9.23 -10.56
CA ARG A 304 -4.25 10.17 -10.49
C ARG A 304 -4.60 11.51 -9.88
N TYR A 305 -5.89 11.82 -9.77
CA TYR A 305 -6.43 13.06 -9.18
C TYR A 305 -6.45 13.05 -7.65
N ALA A 306 -6.33 11.87 -7.04
CA ALA A 306 -6.52 11.70 -5.61
C ALA A 306 -5.31 12.17 -4.80
N ASN A 307 -5.57 12.74 -3.63
CA ASN A 307 -4.54 13.12 -2.66
C ASN A 307 -4.23 11.99 -1.66
N SER A 308 -5.17 11.06 -1.49
CA SER A 308 -4.96 9.87 -0.66
C SER A 308 -5.86 8.71 -1.09
N ASN A 309 -5.39 7.48 -0.89
CA ASN A 309 -6.22 6.29 -0.82
C ASN A 309 -6.59 6.07 0.65
N LEU A 310 -7.90 6.11 0.97
CA LEU A 310 -8.42 5.90 2.32
C LEU A 310 -8.89 4.46 2.47
N ILE A 311 -8.41 3.77 3.47
CA ILE A 311 -8.83 2.42 3.81
C ILE A 311 -9.47 2.41 5.21
N THR A 312 -10.61 1.75 5.33
CA THR A 312 -11.22 1.41 6.61
C THR A 312 -11.28 -0.09 6.76
N GLY A 313 -11.00 -0.58 7.96
CA GLY A 313 -10.94 -2.02 8.20
C GLY A 313 -11.41 -2.43 9.57
N SER A 314 -11.74 -3.70 9.66
CA SER A 314 -11.93 -4.37 10.94
C SER A 314 -11.34 -5.77 10.88
N PHE A 315 -10.92 -6.26 12.03
CA PHE A 315 -10.36 -7.59 12.20
C PHE A 315 -10.84 -8.20 13.51
N TRP A 316 -10.92 -9.51 13.53
CA TRP A 316 -11.42 -10.28 14.68
C TRP A 316 -10.77 -11.66 14.69
N PRO A 317 -10.73 -12.36 15.85
CA PRO A 317 -10.14 -13.69 15.93
C PRO A 317 -10.81 -14.69 14.99
N TYR A 318 -10.02 -15.62 14.46
CA TYR A 318 -10.54 -16.74 13.68
C TYR A 318 -11.54 -17.58 14.52
N GLY A 319 -12.60 -18.08 13.88
CA GLY A 319 -13.64 -18.88 14.55
C GLY A 319 -14.76 -18.08 15.22
N VAL A 320 -14.66 -16.75 15.26
CA VAL A 320 -15.76 -15.86 15.69
C VAL A 320 -16.75 -15.68 14.54
N ASP A 321 -18.06 -15.56 14.83
CA ASP A 321 -19.07 -15.26 13.81
C ASP A 321 -18.71 -13.97 13.05
N THR A 322 -18.55 -14.11 11.74
CA THR A 322 -18.07 -13.03 10.87
C THR A 322 -19.16 -12.04 10.48
N ALA A 323 -20.41 -12.47 10.43
CA ALA A 323 -21.51 -11.68 9.87
C ALA A 323 -21.72 -10.33 10.56
N PRO A 324 -21.74 -10.23 11.92
CA PRO A 324 -21.89 -8.95 12.60
C PRO A 324 -20.72 -7.97 12.35
N HIS A 325 -19.50 -8.50 12.18
CA HIS A 325 -18.31 -7.69 11.94
C HIS A 325 -18.30 -7.13 10.52
N ILE A 326 -18.64 -7.94 9.52
CA ILE A 326 -18.79 -7.52 8.12
C ILE A 326 -19.90 -6.47 8.00
N GLU A 327 -21.05 -6.71 8.64
CA GLU A 327 -22.15 -5.73 8.59
C GLU A 327 -21.78 -4.39 9.24
N TRP A 328 -21.07 -4.43 10.37
CA TRP A 328 -20.57 -3.21 11.01
C TRP A 328 -19.62 -2.45 10.06
N SER A 329 -18.66 -3.14 9.43
CA SER A 329 -17.72 -2.54 8.49
C SER A 329 -18.43 -1.91 7.30
N ARG A 330 -19.46 -2.57 6.76
CA ARG A 330 -20.30 -2.02 5.69
C ARG A 330 -21.08 -0.79 6.14
N ARG A 331 -21.62 -0.76 7.37
CA ARG A 331 -22.29 0.42 7.93
C ARG A 331 -21.32 1.56 8.17
N TYR A 332 -20.14 1.27 8.67
CA TYR A 332 -19.08 2.26 8.86
C TYR A 332 -18.67 2.88 7.51
N TRP A 333 -18.38 2.04 6.52
CA TRP A 333 -18.02 2.48 5.19
C TRP A 333 -19.10 3.36 4.55
N ARG A 334 -20.39 3.00 4.62
CA ARG A 334 -21.48 3.84 4.08
C ARG A 334 -21.53 5.27 4.62
N LYS A 335 -20.91 5.56 5.76
CA LYS A 335 -20.80 6.92 6.30
C LYS A 335 -19.59 7.66 5.75
N VAL A 336 -18.56 6.93 5.34
CA VAL A 336 -17.29 7.43 4.80
C VAL A 336 -17.35 7.57 3.28
N ASP A 337 -17.98 6.62 2.60
CA ASP A 337 -18.04 6.46 1.14
C ASP A 337 -18.49 7.72 0.39
N LYS A 338 -19.41 8.48 0.94
CA LYS A 338 -19.88 9.75 0.35
C LYS A 338 -18.82 10.87 0.26
N PHE A 339 -17.66 10.66 0.85
CA PHE A 339 -16.51 11.57 0.80
C PHE A 339 -15.34 10.98 -0.01
N THR A 340 -15.58 9.85 -0.67
CA THR A 340 -14.58 9.18 -1.48
C THR A 340 -15.07 9.02 -2.91
N GLU A 341 -14.13 8.86 -3.82
CA GLU A 341 -14.38 8.57 -5.23
C GLU A 341 -13.66 7.28 -5.63
N GLY A 342 -14.26 6.51 -6.53
CA GLY A 342 -13.67 5.24 -6.97
C GLY A 342 -13.51 4.20 -5.85
N PHE A 343 -12.70 3.20 -6.10
CA PHE A 343 -12.37 2.13 -5.14
C PHE A 343 -10.98 1.58 -5.46
N TYR A 344 -10.36 1.00 -4.45
CA TYR A 344 -9.05 0.37 -4.57
C TYR A 344 -9.08 -1.10 -4.17
#